data_6a384f10335fd2362321cd76abaf8431
#
_entry.id   6a384f10335fd2362321cd76abaf8431
#
_cell.length_a   1.000
_cell.length_b   1.000
_cell.length_c   1.000
_cell.angle_alpha   90.00
_cell.angle_beta   90.00
_cell.angle_gamma   90.00
#
_symmetry.space_group_name_H-M   'P 1'
#
loop_
_entity.id
_entity.type
_entity.pdbx_description
1 polymer ?
#
loop_
_entity_poly.entity_id
_entity_poly.type
_entity_poly.pdbx_seq_one_letter_code
_entity_poly.pdbx_strand_id
1 'polypeptide(L)'
;GALYNTIAHDERQAKAVIAAVRAVDPTLVLVALAGAPLVQWARDAGLTVVGEAFADRAYTPEGTLVSRREKGAVLHDATLVAQRMLRLVREGVVEAIDGSLARVDAQSICVHGDSASAVEMAQAVRAALEQDGVVLRSFVDPA
;
A
#
# COMPACT_ATOMS: atom_id res chain seq x y z
N GLY A 1 1.81 11.53 1.00
CA GLY A 1 1.62 12.92 1.36
C GLY A 1 0.25 13.22 1.95
N ALA A 2 -0.01 14.46 2.31
CA ALA A 2 -1.26 14.86 2.98
C ALA A 2 -2.50 14.55 2.12
N LEU A 3 -2.48 14.90 0.84
CA LEU A 3 -3.60 14.63 -0.07
C LEU A 3 -3.89 13.14 -0.20
N TYR A 4 -2.86 12.33 -0.37
CA TYR A 4 -3.00 10.87 -0.48
C TYR A 4 -3.75 10.27 0.72
N ASN A 5 -3.39 10.67 1.94
CA ASN A 5 -4.06 10.19 3.14
C ASN A 5 -5.48 10.75 3.29
N THR A 6 -5.70 12.00 2.88
CA THR A 6 -7.02 12.63 2.97
C THR A 6 -8.01 11.98 2.02
N ILE A 7 -7.65 11.81 0.75
CA ILE A 7 -8.55 11.21 -0.26
C ILE A 7 -8.84 9.72 0.02
N ALA A 8 -8.01 9.05 0.81
CA ALA A 8 -8.26 7.68 1.18
C ALA A 8 -9.62 7.49 1.87
N HIS A 9 -10.06 8.48 2.65
CA HIS A 9 -11.24 8.41 3.52
C HIS A 9 -12.24 9.58 3.36
N ASP A 10 -11.83 10.70 2.74
CA ASP A 10 -12.69 11.85 2.47
C ASP A 10 -13.33 11.71 1.07
N GLU A 11 -14.61 11.35 1.04
CA GLU A 11 -15.33 11.07 -0.20
C GLU A 11 -15.38 12.28 -1.16
N ARG A 12 -15.54 13.50 -0.62
CA ARG A 12 -15.65 14.71 -1.44
C ARG A 12 -14.34 14.98 -2.18
N GLN A 13 -13.21 14.90 -1.47
CA GLN A 13 -11.90 15.11 -2.07
C GLN A 13 -11.50 13.94 -2.98
N ALA A 14 -11.84 12.71 -2.60
CA ALA A 14 -11.65 11.53 -3.43
C ALA A 14 -12.36 11.67 -4.78
N LYS A 15 -13.63 12.06 -4.79
CA LYS A 15 -14.41 12.27 -6.01
C LYS A 15 -13.81 13.36 -6.90
N ALA A 16 -13.27 14.43 -6.32
CA ALA A 16 -12.59 15.50 -7.09
C ALA A 16 -11.33 14.96 -7.79
N VAL A 17 -10.51 14.17 -7.08
CA VAL A 17 -9.31 13.53 -7.67
C VAL A 17 -9.70 12.51 -8.74
N ILE A 18 -10.69 11.67 -8.48
CA ILE A 18 -11.20 10.68 -9.45
C ILE A 18 -11.69 11.38 -10.73
N ALA A 19 -12.45 12.47 -10.58
CA ALA A 19 -12.93 13.25 -11.72
C ALA A 19 -11.78 13.86 -12.52
N ALA A 20 -10.75 14.38 -11.84
CA ALA A 20 -9.56 14.95 -12.47
C ALA A 20 -8.78 13.87 -13.26
N VAL A 21 -8.53 12.70 -12.67
CA VAL A 21 -7.85 11.59 -13.35
C VAL A 21 -8.62 11.18 -14.62
N ARG A 22 -9.93 10.99 -14.52
CA ARG A 22 -10.77 10.63 -15.66
C ARG A 22 -10.78 11.69 -16.77
N ALA A 23 -10.71 12.97 -16.39
CA ALA A 23 -10.69 14.06 -17.36
C ALA A 23 -9.34 14.16 -18.09
N VAL A 24 -8.25 13.77 -17.44
CA VAL A 24 -6.92 13.75 -18.05
C VAL A 24 -6.78 12.53 -18.96
N ASP A 25 -6.98 11.36 -18.43
CA ASP A 25 -6.92 10.09 -19.15
C ASP A 25 -7.63 8.99 -18.35
N PRO A 26 -8.79 8.48 -18.80
CA PRO A 26 -9.54 7.45 -18.10
C PRO A 26 -8.85 6.06 -18.12
N THR A 27 -7.78 5.87 -18.88
CA THR A 27 -7.01 4.62 -18.96
C THR A 27 -5.91 4.55 -17.91
N LEU A 28 -5.63 5.65 -17.20
CA LEU A 28 -4.63 5.67 -16.13
C LEU A 28 -5.02 4.72 -15.00
N VAL A 29 -4.02 4.02 -14.49
CA VAL A 29 -4.15 3.19 -13.29
C VAL A 29 -3.96 4.05 -12.06
N LEU A 30 -4.98 4.12 -11.21
CA LEU A 30 -4.88 4.81 -9.93
C LEU A 30 -4.31 3.88 -8.86
N VAL A 31 -3.15 4.24 -8.29
CA VAL A 31 -2.59 3.54 -7.14
C VAL A 31 -3.10 4.21 -5.87
N ALA A 32 -3.70 3.44 -4.98
CA ALA A 32 -4.35 3.93 -3.77
C ALA A 32 -4.07 3.02 -2.57
N LEU A 33 -4.22 3.55 -1.36
CA LEU A 33 -4.05 2.77 -0.14
C LEU A 33 -5.01 1.57 -0.14
N ALA A 34 -4.44 0.38 -0.04
CA ALA A 34 -5.21 -0.87 -0.01
C ALA A 34 -6.23 -0.86 1.14
N GLY A 35 -7.46 -1.25 0.85
CA GLY A 35 -8.55 -1.30 1.83
C GLY A 35 -9.21 0.04 2.14
N ALA A 36 -8.69 1.17 1.65
CA ALA A 36 -9.32 2.47 1.83
C ALA A 36 -10.60 2.61 0.97
N PRO A 37 -11.62 3.35 1.45
CA PRO A 37 -12.85 3.62 0.69
C PRO A 37 -12.63 4.18 -0.70
N LEU A 38 -11.57 4.97 -0.91
CA LEU A 38 -11.16 5.51 -2.21
C LEU A 38 -11.09 4.43 -3.29
N VAL A 39 -10.58 3.24 -2.94
CA VAL A 39 -10.43 2.12 -3.90
C VAL A 39 -11.77 1.76 -4.51
N GLN A 40 -12.81 1.66 -3.68
CA GLN A 40 -14.16 1.34 -4.16
C GLN A 40 -14.77 2.50 -4.95
N TRP A 41 -14.68 3.72 -4.43
CA TRP A 41 -15.22 4.90 -5.14
C TRP A 41 -14.60 5.10 -6.53
N ALA A 42 -13.31 4.83 -6.68
CA ALA A 42 -12.63 4.93 -7.96
C ALA A 42 -13.02 3.81 -8.92
N ARG A 43 -13.18 2.57 -8.43
CA ARG A 43 -13.69 1.45 -9.22
C ARG A 43 -15.13 1.69 -9.69
N ASP A 44 -16.00 2.19 -8.82
CA ASP A 44 -17.39 2.53 -9.17
C ASP A 44 -17.47 3.64 -10.22
N ALA A 45 -16.46 4.51 -10.24
CA ALA A 45 -16.33 5.55 -11.28
C ALA A 45 -15.69 5.06 -12.59
N GLY A 46 -15.34 3.77 -12.69
CA GLY A 46 -14.79 3.13 -13.89
C GLY A 46 -13.27 3.25 -14.06
N LEU A 47 -12.52 3.65 -13.02
CA LEU A 47 -11.07 3.63 -13.06
C LEU A 47 -10.51 2.24 -12.72
N THR A 48 -9.38 1.89 -13.34
CA THR A 48 -8.55 0.78 -12.89
C THR A 48 -7.80 1.20 -11.63
N VAL A 49 -7.92 0.43 -10.55
CA VAL A 49 -7.31 0.76 -9.26
C VAL A 49 -6.45 -0.38 -8.77
N VAL A 50 -5.23 -0.04 -8.37
CA VAL A 50 -4.27 -0.93 -7.71
C VAL A 50 -4.17 -0.52 -6.25
N GLY A 51 -4.45 -1.45 -5.33
CA GLY A 51 -4.22 -1.25 -3.91
C GLY A 51 -2.74 -1.40 -3.57
N GLU A 52 -2.17 -0.42 -2.86
CA GLU A 52 -0.81 -0.52 -2.36
C GLU A 52 -0.78 -0.69 -0.84
N ALA A 53 0.10 -1.57 -0.37
CA ALA A 53 0.45 -1.70 1.03
C ALA A 53 1.78 -1.00 1.32
N PHE A 54 1.94 -0.50 2.54
CA PHE A 54 3.17 0.15 2.99
C PHE A 54 3.99 -0.83 3.83
N ALA A 55 5.17 -1.18 3.33
CA ALA A 55 6.03 -2.17 3.96
C ALA A 55 6.53 -1.72 5.35
N ASP A 56 6.93 -0.46 5.45
CA ASP A 56 7.57 0.18 6.60
C ASP A 56 6.60 0.87 7.57
N ARG A 57 5.29 0.59 7.45
CA ARG A 57 4.27 1.19 8.30
C ARG A 57 3.54 0.15 9.14
N ALA A 58 3.24 0.52 10.38
CA ALA A 58 2.33 -0.25 11.22
C ALA A 58 0.87 -0.06 10.77
N TYR A 59 0.09 -1.11 10.95
CA TYR A 59 -1.33 -1.15 10.64
C TYR A 59 -2.16 -1.26 11.91
N THR A 60 -3.37 -0.74 11.89
CA THR A 60 -4.40 -0.99 12.90
C THR A 60 -5.05 -2.35 12.64
N PRO A 61 -5.79 -2.91 13.62
CA PRO A 61 -6.56 -4.15 13.43
C PRO A 61 -7.56 -4.09 12.27
N GLU A 62 -8.02 -2.88 11.91
CA GLU A 62 -8.96 -2.63 10.81
C GLU A 62 -8.25 -2.56 9.43
N GLY A 63 -6.93 -2.71 9.38
CA GLY A 63 -6.16 -2.65 8.14
C GLY A 63 -5.88 -1.23 7.63
N THR A 64 -5.99 -0.23 8.50
CA THR A 64 -5.60 1.17 8.21
C THR A 64 -4.20 1.47 8.76
N LEU A 65 -3.59 2.56 8.30
CA LEU A 65 -2.25 2.94 8.79
C LEU A 65 -2.34 3.62 10.16
N VAL A 66 -1.47 3.19 11.07
CA VAL A 66 -1.26 3.87 12.36
C VAL A 66 -0.72 5.28 12.12
N SER A 67 -1.19 6.27 12.89
CA SER A 67 -0.71 7.64 12.79
C SER A 67 0.81 7.69 13.00
N ARG A 68 1.55 8.42 12.14
CA ARG A 68 3.00 8.59 12.28
C ARG A 68 3.43 9.23 13.60
N ARG A 69 2.49 9.83 14.34
CA ARG A 69 2.75 10.43 15.67
C ARG A 69 2.82 9.38 16.78
N GLU A 70 2.33 8.17 16.51
CA GLU A 70 2.34 7.09 17.49
C GLU A 70 3.67 6.33 17.46
N LYS A 71 4.11 5.92 18.65
CA LYS A 71 5.32 5.08 18.79
C LYS A 71 5.10 3.75 18.08
N GLY A 72 6.06 3.34 17.26
CA GLY A 72 5.98 2.08 16.51
C GLY A 72 5.22 2.18 15.19
N ALA A 73 4.73 3.36 14.81
CA ALA A 73 4.02 3.57 13.53
C ALA A 73 4.90 3.38 12.29
N VAL A 74 6.21 3.58 12.43
CA VAL A 74 7.21 3.37 11.37
C VAL A 74 8.15 2.25 11.77
N LEU A 75 8.38 1.31 10.86
CA LEU A 75 9.23 0.15 11.06
C LEU A 75 10.60 0.39 10.41
N HIS A 76 11.66 0.00 11.09
CA HIS A 76 13.05 0.23 10.65
C HIS A 76 13.86 -1.05 10.47
N ASP A 77 13.35 -2.21 10.93
CA ASP A 77 14.00 -3.50 10.81
C ASP A 77 13.68 -4.12 9.43
N ALA A 78 14.67 -4.15 8.54
CA ALA A 78 14.52 -4.65 7.18
C ALA A 78 14.11 -6.13 7.12
N THR A 79 14.61 -6.96 8.04
CA THR A 79 14.27 -8.39 8.12
C THR A 79 12.81 -8.58 8.52
N LEU A 80 12.37 -7.88 9.57
CA LEU A 80 10.98 -7.91 10.00
C LEU A 80 10.03 -7.44 8.91
N VAL A 81 10.37 -6.34 8.25
CA VAL A 81 9.56 -5.78 7.14
C VAL A 81 9.47 -6.76 5.98
N ALA A 82 10.58 -7.41 5.61
CA ALA A 82 10.59 -8.42 4.55
C ALA A 82 9.68 -9.62 4.89
N GLN A 83 9.75 -10.14 6.11
CA GLN A 83 8.88 -11.23 6.57
C GLN A 83 7.39 -10.84 6.58
N ARG A 84 7.07 -9.62 7.00
CA ARG A 84 5.70 -9.10 6.96
C ARG A 84 5.16 -9.01 5.54
N MET A 85 5.97 -8.53 4.60
CA MET A 85 5.55 -8.42 3.19
C MET A 85 5.40 -9.78 2.52
N LEU A 86 6.26 -10.73 2.87
CA LEU A 86 6.11 -12.12 2.42
C LEU A 86 4.78 -12.71 2.92
N ARG A 87 4.47 -12.50 4.19
CA ARG A 87 3.18 -12.94 4.77
C ARG A 87 1.99 -12.26 4.10
N LEU A 88 2.08 -10.95 3.82
CA LEU A 88 1.05 -10.24 3.09
C LEU A 88 0.78 -10.88 1.73
N VAL A 89 1.82 -11.19 0.96
CA VAL A 89 1.66 -11.77 -0.37
C VAL A 89 1.09 -13.19 -0.31
N ARG A 90 1.48 -13.99 0.67
CA ARG A 90 1.03 -15.38 0.83
C ARG A 90 -0.38 -15.49 1.40
N GLU A 91 -0.68 -14.69 2.40
CA GLU A 91 -1.87 -14.87 3.26
C GLU A 91 -2.86 -13.71 3.15
N GLY A 92 -2.47 -12.58 2.54
CA GLY A 92 -3.32 -11.38 2.47
C GLY A 92 -3.50 -10.68 3.80
N VAL A 93 -2.57 -10.87 4.75
CA VAL A 93 -2.65 -10.30 6.10
C VAL A 93 -1.34 -9.65 6.52
N VAL A 94 -1.44 -8.67 7.39
CA VAL A 94 -0.32 -8.07 8.13
C VAL A 94 -0.58 -8.16 9.63
N GLU A 95 0.47 -8.27 10.41
CA GLU A 95 0.36 -8.12 11.86
C GLU A 95 0.12 -6.65 12.19
N ALA A 96 -0.97 -6.36 12.89
CA ALA A 96 -1.33 -5.04 13.38
C ALA A 96 -0.50 -4.66 14.61
N ILE A 97 -0.55 -3.39 15.01
CA ILE A 97 0.24 -2.85 16.14
C ILE A 97 -0.11 -3.51 17.47
N ASP A 98 -1.30 -4.07 17.61
CA ASP A 98 -1.76 -4.80 18.80
C ASP A 98 -1.46 -6.32 18.75
N GLY A 99 -0.78 -6.79 17.69
CA GLY A 99 -0.46 -8.20 17.46
C GLY A 99 -1.56 -9.02 16.78
N SER A 100 -2.72 -8.45 16.53
CA SER A 100 -3.79 -9.11 15.75
C SER A 100 -3.44 -9.16 14.25
N LEU A 101 -4.20 -9.93 13.47
CA LEU A 101 -4.02 -10.01 12.02
C LEU A 101 -5.05 -9.14 11.32
N ALA A 102 -4.57 -8.17 10.56
CA ALA A 102 -5.39 -7.32 9.70
C ALA A 102 -5.33 -7.80 8.24
N ARG A 103 -6.49 -7.91 7.58
CA ARG A 103 -6.55 -8.20 6.13
C ARG A 103 -6.18 -6.96 5.33
N VAL A 104 -5.30 -7.15 4.35
CA VAL A 104 -4.89 -6.08 3.41
C VAL A 104 -4.82 -6.68 2.01
N ASP A 105 -5.75 -6.31 1.16
CA ASP A 105 -5.78 -6.73 -0.26
C ASP A 105 -4.96 -5.73 -1.10
N ALA A 106 -3.68 -6.04 -1.29
CA ALA A 106 -2.74 -5.20 -2.03
C ALA A 106 -2.12 -5.95 -3.21
N GLN A 107 -1.96 -5.24 -4.31
CA GLN A 107 -1.28 -5.70 -5.53
C GLN A 107 0.08 -5.01 -5.72
N SER A 108 0.39 -4.03 -4.89
CA SER A 108 1.64 -3.28 -4.90
C SER A 108 2.15 -3.07 -3.48
N ILE A 109 3.47 -3.01 -3.33
CA ILE A 109 4.13 -2.74 -2.06
C ILE A 109 4.95 -1.46 -2.19
N CYS A 110 4.64 -0.48 -1.34
CA CYS A 110 5.37 0.77 -1.23
C CYS A 110 6.43 0.67 -0.14
N VAL A 111 7.63 1.13 -0.46
CA VAL A 111 8.74 1.33 0.48
C VAL A 111 9.16 2.79 0.42
N HIS A 112 9.20 3.48 1.56
CA HIS A 112 9.58 4.89 1.59
C HIS A 112 11.10 5.06 1.48
N GLY A 113 11.52 6.08 0.72
CA GLY A 113 12.93 6.36 0.45
C GLY A 113 13.58 7.40 1.37
N ASP A 114 12.89 7.84 2.42
CA ASP A 114 13.28 8.96 3.30
C ASP A 114 13.98 8.52 4.61
N SER A 115 14.30 7.24 4.74
CA SER A 115 15.06 6.69 5.86
C SER A 115 16.45 6.21 5.44
N ALA A 116 17.39 6.18 6.38
CA ALA A 116 18.76 5.69 6.12
C ALA A 116 18.80 4.22 5.66
N SER A 117 17.84 3.40 6.08
CA SER A 117 17.70 1.97 5.75
C SER A 117 16.79 1.68 4.56
N ALA A 118 16.32 2.70 3.82
CA ALA A 118 15.33 2.52 2.76
C ALA A 118 15.78 1.55 1.66
N VAL A 119 17.03 1.67 1.20
CA VAL A 119 17.59 0.80 0.16
C VAL A 119 17.73 -0.64 0.67
N GLU A 120 18.28 -0.81 1.87
CA GLU A 120 18.41 -2.12 2.51
C GLU A 120 17.04 -2.80 2.68
N MET A 121 16.05 -2.05 3.12
CA MET A 121 14.68 -2.54 3.29
C MET A 121 14.06 -2.97 1.95
N ALA A 122 14.20 -2.16 0.91
CA ALA A 122 13.71 -2.51 -0.42
C ALA A 122 14.37 -3.77 -0.98
N GLN A 123 15.69 -3.91 -0.78
CA GLN A 123 16.44 -5.10 -1.18
C GLN A 123 16.01 -6.34 -0.39
N ALA A 124 15.82 -6.21 0.92
CA ALA A 124 15.37 -7.32 1.77
C ALA A 124 13.97 -7.81 1.40
N VAL A 125 13.02 -6.88 1.17
CA VAL A 125 11.67 -7.21 0.72
C VAL A 125 11.71 -7.92 -0.64
N ARG A 126 12.44 -7.36 -1.61
CA ARG A 126 12.59 -7.95 -2.93
C ARG A 126 13.18 -9.36 -2.86
N ALA A 127 14.28 -9.53 -2.15
CA ALA A 127 14.96 -10.81 -2.01
C ALA A 127 14.05 -11.88 -1.38
N ALA A 128 13.31 -11.53 -0.31
CA ALA A 128 12.40 -12.44 0.35
C ALA A 128 11.26 -12.90 -0.59
N LEU A 129 10.70 -12.00 -1.37
CA LEU A 129 9.64 -12.33 -2.34
C LEU A 129 10.16 -13.20 -3.48
N GLU A 130 11.30 -12.87 -4.09
CA GLU A 130 11.90 -13.64 -5.17
C GLU A 130 12.34 -15.04 -4.72
N GLN A 131 12.91 -15.19 -3.52
CA GLN A 131 13.27 -16.48 -2.93
C GLN A 131 12.07 -17.37 -2.70
N ASP A 132 10.91 -16.79 -2.45
CA ASP A 132 9.65 -17.50 -2.29
C ASP A 132 8.93 -17.79 -3.63
N GLY A 133 9.54 -17.45 -4.75
CA GLY A 133 8.99 -17.68 -6.09
C GLY A 133 7.96 -16.65 -6.54
N VAL A 134 7.84 -15.53 -5.83
CA VAL A 134 6.94 -14.43 -6.24
C VAL A 134 7.55 -13.71 -7.43
N VAL A 135 6.78 -13.60 -8.51
CA VAL A 135 7.18 -12.88 -9.72
C VAL A 135 6.81 -11.41 -9.57
N LEU A 136 7.81 -10.54 -9.51
CA LEU A 136 7.62 -9.11 -9.50
C LEU A 136 7.47 -8.59 -10.94
N ARG A 137 6.35 -7.91 -11.21
CA ARG A 137 6.05 -7.37 -12.54
C ARG A 137 5.34 -6.03 -12.43
N SER A 138 5.34 -5.26 -13.51
CA SER A 138 4.52 -4.05 -13.62
C SER A 138 3.04 -4.44 -13.53
N PHE A 139 2.24 -3.60 -12.87
CA PHE A 139 0.78 -3.68 -12.88
C PHE A 139 0.17 -2.84 -14.02
N VAL A 140 1.01 -2.17 -14.79
CA VAL A 140 0.64 -1.50 -16.05
C VAL A 140 1.14 -2.39 -17.17
N ASP A 141 0.25 -2.83 -18.06
CA ASP A 141 0.66 -3.61 -19.22
C ASP A 141 1.65 -2.79 -20.06
N PRO A 142 2.79 -3.36 -20.47
CA PRO A 142 3.62 -2.70 -21.44
C PRO A 142 2.80 -2.55 -22.72
N ALA A 143 2.70 -1.32 -23.17
CA ALA A 143 2.09 -0.98 -24.44
C ALA A 143 2.78 -1.69 -25.61
#